data_395f3a2b8d6237f9991e34992eeda5f8
#
_entry.id   395f3a2b8d6237f9991e34992eeda5f8
#
_cell.length_a   1.000
_cell.length_b   1.000
_cell.length_c   1.000
_cell.angle_alpha   90.00
_cell.angle_beta   90.00
_cell.angle_gamma   90.00
#
_symmetry.space_group_name_H-M   'P 1'
#
loop_
_entity.id
_entity.type
_entity.pdbx_description
1 polymer ?
#
loop_
_entity_poly.entity_id
_entity_poly.type
_entity_poly.pdbx_seq_one_letter_code
_entity_poly.pdbx_strand_id
1 'polypeptide(L)'
;SNAFTGNFSAFSLGGRIMRRWYMSAGVTPYSFVGYYFKSSQELEGSPGTFVTSTFSGTGGLSKAFLSQGFLLTKHLSVGMNLNFIFGNMTQNEIQSAMTVSREMSGRSFYADFGLQYHRPIARETFLTVGAIYGYKQRISLKNTVTVTGSSTETPYNQKRVTQYLPQYIGIGSSLAHKKWTYALDY
;
A
#
# COMPACT_ATOMS: atom_id res chain seq x y z
N SER A 1 -21.08 -20.89 -9.99
CA SER A 1 -20.67 -20.72 -8.59
C SER A 1 -20.44 -19.24 -8.31
N ASN A 2 -21.29 -18.63 -7.49
CA ASN A 2 -21.14 -17.25 -7.07
C ASN A 2 -19.97 -17.17 -6.08
N ALA A 3 -18.83 -16.65 -6.51
CA ALA A 3 -17.74 -16.33 -5.61
C ALA A 3 -18.06 -15.00 -4.93
N PHE A 4 -18.35 -15.06 -3.63
CA PHE A 4 -18.48 -13.87 -2.80
C PHE A 4 -17.07 -13.37 -2.45
N THR A 5 -16.66 -12.29 -3.07
CA THR A 5 -15.39 -11.60 -2.76
C THR A 5 -15.70 -10.39 -1.88
N GLY A 6 -15.52 -10.55 -0.58
CA GLY A 6 -15.54 -9.45 0.37
C GLY A 6 -14.16 -8.83 0.48
N ASN A 7 -14.03 -7.53 0.20
CA ASN A 7 -12.78 -6.80 0.45
C ASN A 7 -12.92 -5.96 1.72
N PHE A 8 -11.95 -6.10 2.63
CA PHE A 8 -11.80 -5.20 3.76
C PHE A 8 -11.30 -3.85 3.22
N SER A 9 -12.11 -2.79 3.40
CA SER A 9 -11.77 -1.48 2.86
C SER A 9 -10.80 -0.70 3.77
N ALA A 10 -11.21 -0.44 5.00
CA ALA A 10 -10.38 0.25 5.99
C ALA A 10 -11.09 0.25 7.35
N PHE A 11 -10.30 0.27 8.41
CA PHE A 11 -10.78 0.53 9.75
C PHE A 11 -9.87 1.55 10.42
N SER A 12 -10.44 2.59 10.99
CA SER A 12 -9.68 3.57 11.76
C SER A 12 -10.52 4.14 12.90
N LEU A 13 -9.84 4.40 14.00
CA LEU A 13 -10.36 5.11 15.16
C LEU A 13 -9.43 6.24 15.50
N GLY A 14 -9.96 7.38 15.89
CA GLY A 14 -9.15 8.51 16.28
C GLY A 14 -9.92 9.48 17.16
N GLY A 15 -9.17 10.26 17.91
CA GLY A 15 -9.76 11.25 18.81
C GLY A 15 -8.72 12.10 19.50
N ARG A 16 -9.22 13.04 20.27
CA ARG A 16 -8.40 13.89 21.12
C ARG A 16 -8.12 13.18 22.44
N ILE A 17 -6.84 12.94 22.71
CA ILE A 17 -6.38 12.28 23.95
C ILE A 17 -6.18 13.32 25.07
N MET A 18 -5.56 14.45 24.71
CA MET A 18 -5.35 15.57 25.63
C MET A 18 -5.67 16.90 24.92
N ARG A 19 -5.63 18.01 25.67
CA ARG A 19 -6.01 19.34 25.15
C ARG A 19 -5.30 19.73 23.83
N ARG A 20 -4.07 19.25 23.62
CA ARG A 20 -3.23 19.56 22.44
C ARG A 20 -2.70 18.31 21.73
N TRP A 21 -3.18 17.12 22.09
CA TRP A 21 -2.71 15.86 21.55
C TRP A 21 -3.88 15.07 20.97
N TYR A 22 -3.71 14.70 19.73
CA TYR A 22 -4.66 13.90 18.94
C TYR A 22 -3.97 12.62 18.50
N MET A 23 -4.69 11.52 18.50
CA MET A 23 -4.18 10.24 18.05
C MET A 23 -5.22 9.53 17.20
N SER A 24 -4.75 8.81 16.19
CA SER A 24 -5.59 7.87 15.45
C SER A 24 -4.79 6.61 15.14
N ALA A 25 -5.48 5.49 15.06
CA ALA A 25 -4.91 4.22 14.69
C ALA A 25 -5.87 3.49 13.74
N GLY A 26 -5.34 2.67 12.88
CA GLY A 26 -6.17 1.93 11.94
C GLY A 26 -5.39 0.96 11.09
N VAL A 27 -6.16 0.26 10.24
CA VAL A 27 -5.62 -0.64 9.22
C VAL A 27 -6.28 -0.30 7.89
N THR A 28 -5.47 -0.18 6.86
CA THR A 28 -5.93 0.08 5.49
C THR A 28 -5.25 -0.87 4.51
N PRO A 29 -5.87 -1.25 3.41
CA PRO A 29 -5.18 -1.91 2.32
C PRO A 29 -4.10 -0.97 1.76
N TYR A 30 -2.91 -1.50 1.50
CA TYR A 30 -1.80 -0.78 0.89
C TYR A 30 -1.65 -1.12 -0.59
N SER A 31 -1.81 -2.40 -0.93
CA SER A 31 -1.73 -2.91 -2.29
C SER A 31 -2.61 -4.15 -2.38
N PHE A 32 -3.24 -4.36 -3.51
CA PHE A 32 -4.07 -5.52 -3.79
C PHE A 32 -3.66 -6.14 -5.12
N VAL A 33 -3.58 -7.45 -5.15
CA VAL A 33 -3.34 -8.25 -6.35
C VAL A 33 -4.48 -9.25 -6.50
N GLY A 34 -5.21 -9.14 -7.60
CA GLY A 34 -6.28 -10.06 -7.93
C GLY A 34 -6.42 -10.14 -9.44
N TYR A 35 -5.84 -11.17 -10.06
CA TYR A 35 -6.02 -11.43 -11.48
C TYR A 35 -6.05 -12.92 -11.77
N TYR A 36 -6.76 -13.26 -12.85
CA TYR A 36 -6.81 -14.59 -13.41
C TYR A 36 -6.99 -14.47 -14.92
N PHE A 37 -6.04 -14.98 -15.67
CA PHE A 37 -6.18 -15.05 -17.13
C PHE A 37 -5.49 -16.29 -17.70
N LYS A 38 -5.93 -16.69 -18.86
CA LYS A 38 -5.35 -17.78 -19.64
C LYS A 38 -4.78 -17.24 -20.94
N SER A 39 -3.62 -17.71 -21.31
CA SER A 39 -2.99 -17.43 -22.59
C SER A 39 -2.75 -18.75 -23.30
N SER A 40 -3.16 -18.85 -24.55
CA SER A 40 -2.90 -20.02 -25.39
C SER A 40 -2.03 -19.57 -26.55
N GLN A 41 -0.90 -20.24 -26.72
CA GLN A 41 0.03 -20.00 -27.83
C GLN A 41 0.19 -21.27 -28.61
N GLU A 42 0.20 -21.16 -29.96
CA GLU A 42 0.48 -22.28 -30.83
C GLU A 42 1.96 -22.67 -30.73
N LEU A 43 2.21 -23.95 -30.63
CA LEU A 43 3.58 -24.46 -30.46
C LEU A 43 4.32 -24.32 -31.80
N GLU A 44 5.43 -23.58 -31.76
CA GLU A 44 6.28 -23.36 -32.91
C GLU A 44 6.80 -24.71 -33.46
N GLY A 45 6.52 -25.02 -34.75
CA GLY A 45 6.89 -26.29 -35.35
C GLY A 45 5.84 -27.42 -35.28
N SER A 46 4.67 -27.17 -34.65
CA SER A 46 3.56 -28.14 -34.58
C SER A 46 2.24 -27.44 -34.79
N PRO A 47 1.84 -27.17 -36.08
CA PRO A 47 0.59 -26.49 -36.38
C PRO A 47 -0.62 -27.21 -35.77
N GLY A 48 -1.51 -26.45 -35.13
CA GLY A 48 -2.69 -26.97 -34.44
C GLY A 48 -2.47 -27.45 -33.01
N THR A 49 -1.25 -27.41 -32.50
CA THR A 49 -0.96 -27.74 -31.08
C THR A 49 -0.84 -26.48 -30.27
N PHE A 50 -1.73 -26.30 -29.26
CA PHE A 50 -1.75 -25.14 -28.40
C PHE A 50 -1.22 -25.47 -27.00
N VAL A 51 -0.34 -24.63 -26.50
CA VAL A 51 0.09 -24.67 -25.09
C VAL A 51 -0.67 -23.58 -24.34
N THR A 52 -1.45 -24.00 -23.35
CA THR A 52 -2.22 -23.09 -22.51
C THR A 52 -1.49 -22.83 -21.22
N SER A 53 -1.21 -21.57 -20.94
CA SER A 53 -0.66 -21.08 -19.69
C SER A 53 -1.77 -20.36 -18.90
N THR A 54 -1.90 -20.69 -17.64
CA THR A 54 -2.83 -20.05 -16.71
C THR A 54 -2.05 -19.22 -15.71
N PHE A 55 -2.39 -17.94 -15.65
CA PHE A 55 -1.78 -17.00 -14.71
C PHE A 55 -2.81 -16.56 -13.69
N SER A 56 -2.48 -16.67 -12.42
CA SER A 56 -3.30 -16.18 -11.33
C SER A 56 -2.46 -15.49 -10.27
N GLY A 57 -3.00 -14.42 -9.72
CA GLY A 57 -2.40 -13.70 -8.61
C GLY A 57 -3.45 -13.35 -7.58
N THR A 58 -3.13 -13.59 -6.32
CA THR A 58 -4.01 -13.30 -5.19
C THR A 58 -3.22 -12.74 -4.02
N GLY A 59 -3.90 -11.97 -3.18
CA GLY A 59 -3.33 -11.41 -1.96
C GLY A 59 -3.15 -9.91 -2.01
N GLY A 60 -2.33 -9.39 -1.12
CA GLY A 60 -2.06 -7.97 -1.01
C GLY A 60 -1.27 -7.61 0.23
N LEU A 61 -0.93 -6.36 0.32
CA LEU A 61 -0.30 -5.78 1.50
C LEU A 61 -1.31 -4.89 2.22
N SER A 62 -1.32 -4.98 3.53
CA SER A 62 -2.07 -4.10 4.42
C SER A 62 -1.12 -3.20 5.18
N LYS A 63 -1.62 -2.05 5.59
CA LYS A 63 -0.89 -1.06 6.37
C LYS A 63 -1.64 -0.79 7.67
N ALA A 64 -1.03 -1.15 8.80
CA ALA A 64 -1.45 -0.65 10.09
C ALA A 64 -0.75 0.69 10.34
N PHE A 65 -1.45 1.66 10.89
CA PHE A 65 -0.90 2.97 11.17
C PHE A 65 -1.27 3.45 12.58
N LEU A 66 -0.37 4.24 13.15
CA LEU A 66 -0.57 5.02 14.36
C LEU A 66 -0.15 6.45 14.06
N SER A 67 -1.14 7.33 14.00
CA SER A 67 -0.94 8.75 13.72
C SER A 67 -1.03 9.55 15.02
N GLN A 68 -0.13 10.49 15.19
CA GLN A 68 -0.11 11.41 16.31
C GLN A 68 0.00 12.84 15.81
N GLY A 69 -0.80 13.71 16.37
CA GLY A 69 -0.81 15.14 16.07
C GLY A 69 -0.72 15.98 17.32
N PHE A 70 0.18 16.95 17.32
CA PHE A 70 0.40 17.87 18.43
C PHE A 70 0.17 19.30 17.99
N LEU A 71 -0.66 20.01 18.72
CA LEU A 71 -0.90 21.43 18.54
C LEU A 71 0.18 22.22 19.29
N LEU A 72 1.21 22.67 18.58
CA LEU A 72 2.32 23.43 19.17
C LEU A 72 1.86 24.83 19.59
N THR A 73 1.15 25.50 18.70
CA THR A 73 0.54 26.81 18.97
C THR A 73 -0.94 26.81 18.55
N LYS A 74 -1.63 27.91 18.69
CA LYS A 74 -3.03 28.04 18.22
C LYS A 74 -3.17 27.86 16.70
N HIS A 75 -2.08 28.01 15.96
CA HIS A 75 -2.09 28.00 14.50
C HIS A 75 -1.15 26.95 13.89
N LEU A 76 -0.25 26.37 14.67
CA LEU A 76 0.76 25.46 14.17
C LEU A 76 0.61 24.08 14.82
N SER A 77 0.50 23.05 14.03
CA SER A 77 0.47 21.66 14.44
C SER A 77 1.55 20.85 13.71
N VAL A 78 2.05 19.84 14.39
CA VAL A 78 2.95 18.84 13.85
C VAL A 78 2.32 17.47 13.97
N GLY A 79 2.61 16.59 13.04
CA GLY A 79 2.12 15.24 13.04
C GLY A 79 3.20 14.24 12.69
N MET A 80 3.00 13.02 13.14
CA MET A 80 3.82 11.87 12.80
C MET A 80 2.91 10.66 12.58
N ASN A 81 3.14 9.94 11.49
CA ASN A 81 2.52 8.66 11.22
C ASN A 81 3.55 7.56 11.34
N LEU A 82 3.29 6.59 12.19
CA LEU A 82 4.02 5.34 12.27
C LEU A 82 3.25 4.30 11.47
N ASN A 83 3.86 3.74 10.45
CA ASN A 83 3.22 2.82 9.52
C ASN A 83 3.91 1.47 9.56
N PHE A 84 3.13 0.40 9.62
CA PHE A 84 3.58 -0.97 9.53
C PHE A 84 2.90 -1.67 8.36
N ILE A 85 3.67 -2.00 7.34
CA ILE A 85 3.19 -2.77 6.17
C ILE A 85 3.40 -4.25 6.46
N PHE A 86 2.40 -5.06 6.15
CA PHE A 86 2.44 -6.51 6.26
C PHE A 86 1.50 -7.16 5.24
N GLY A 87 1.81 -8.39 4.87
CA GLY A 87 0.94 -9.18 3.98
C GLY A 87 1.72 -10.11 3.08
N ASN A 88 0.97 -10.85 2.27
CA ASN A 88 1.49 -11.82 1.32
C ASN A 88 0.80 -11.65 -0.02
N MET A 89 1.55 -11.90 -1.08
CA MET A 89 1.05 -12.00 -2.45
C MET A 89 1.52 -13.31 -3.03
N THR A 90 0.62 -14.05 -3.67
CA THR A 90 0.94 -15.31 -4.34
C THR A 90 0.62 -15.16 -5.81
N GLN A 91 1.56 -15.51 -6.66
CA GLN A 91 1.42 -15.55 -8.10
C GLN A 91 1.68 -16.97 -8.58
N ASN A 92 0.74 -17.55 -9.29
CA ASN A 92 0.86 -18.88 -9.84
C ASN A 92 0.82 -18.82 -11.37
N GLU A 93 1.74 -19.52 -11.97
CA GLU A 93 1.79 -19.78 -13.40
C GLU A 93 1.73 -21.29 -13.62
N ILE A 94 0.72 -21.75 -14.33
CA ILE A 94 0.50 -23.17 -14.63
C ILE A 94 0.63 -23.33 -16.13
N GLN A 95 1.60 -24.11 -16.55
CA GLN A 95 1.81 -24.44 -17.94
C GLN A 95 1.97 -25.97 -18.10
N SER A 96 1.01 -26.60 -18.75
CA SER A 96 0.98 -28.06 -18.94
C SER A 96 1.10 -28.82 -17.61
N ALA A 97 2.19 -29.53 -17.38
CA ALA A 97 2.47 -30.30 -16.15
C ALA A 97 3.34 -29.54 -15.12
N MET A 98 3.69 -28.28 -15.38
CA MET A 98 4.53 -27.48 -14.51
C MET A 98 3.72 -26.36 -13.86
N THR A 99 3.92 -26.18 -12.57
CA THR A 99 3.39 -25.05 -11.80
C THR A 99 4.56 -24.27 -11.19
N VAL A 100 4.63 -22.99 -11.49
CA VAL A 100 5.55 -22.05 -10.85
C VAL A 100 4.74 -21.17 -9.91
N SER A 101 4.98 -21.32 -8.61
CA SER A 101 4.37 -20.49 -7.58
C SER A 101 5.41 -19.50 -7.03
N ARG A 102 5.08 -18.23 -7.07
CA ARG A 102 5.88 -17.15 -6.47
C ARG A 102 5.13 -16.58 -5.29
N GLU A 103 5.65 -16.81 -4.11
CA GLU A 103 5.12 -16.23 -2.89
C GLU A 103 6.01 -15.08 -2.43
N MET A 104 5.41 -13.91 -2.31
CA MET A 104 6.06 -12.69 -1.85
C MET A 104 5.44 -12.26 -0.53
N SER A 105 6.21 -12.31 0.55
CA SER A 105 5.81 -11.83 1.85
C SER A 105 6.66 -10.64 2.29
N GLY A 106 6.03 -9.61 2.85
CA GLY A 106 6.72 -8.40 3.24
C GLY A 106 6.30 -7.90 4.61
N ARG A 107 7.29 -7.38 5.34
CA ARG A 107 7.08 -6.59 6.55
C ARG A 107 7.99 -5.39 6.51
N SER A 108 7.44 -4.22 6.74
CA SER A 108 8.21 -2.99 6.80
C SER A 108 7.58 -2.01 7.75
N PHE A 109 8.44 -1.26 8.42
CA PHE A 109 8.03 -0.16 9.28
C PHE A 109 8.59 1.15 8.72
N TYR A 110 7.77 2.18 8.67
CA TYR A 110 8.19 3.50 8.23
C TYR A 110 7.42 4.61 8.94
N ALA A 111 7.99 5.81 8.94
CA ALA A 111 7.37 6.98 9.53
C ALA A 111 7.32 8.13 8.52
N ASP A 112 6.25 8.91 8.61
CA ASP A 112 6.04 10.16 7.88
C ASP A 112 5.83 11.28 8.87
N PHE A 113 6.24 12.48 8.49
CA PHE A 113 6.11 13.68 9.31
C PHE A 113 5.25 14.71 8.57
N GLY A 114 4.47 15.44 9.32
CA GLY A 114 3.62 16.48 8.80
C GLY A 114 3.72 17.77 9.63
N LEU A 115 3.61 18.87 8.94
CA LEU A 115 3.52 20.22 9.50
C LEU A 115 2.28 20.89 8.91
N GLN A 116 1.47 21.53 9.74
CA GLN A 116 0.28 22.24 9.29
C GLN A 116 0.18 23.58 9.99
N TYR A 117 -0.01 24.61 9.21
CA TYR A 117 -0.32 25.95 9.68
C TYR A 117 -1.77 26.31 9.29
N HIS A 118 -2.58 26.66 10.29
CA HIS A 118 -3.99 27.00 10.09
C HIS A 118 -4.29 28.35 10.76
N ARG A 119 -4.83 29.30 10.00
CA ARG A 119 -5.12 30.64 10.50
C ARG A 119 -6.40 31.22 9.88
N PRO A 120 -7.28 31.87 10.68
CA PRO A 120 -8.29 32.75 10.13
C PRO A 120 -7.61 33.99 9.53
N ILE A 121 -7.87 34.29 8.26
CA ILE A 121 -7.34 35.47 7.55
C ILE A 121 -8.36 36.56 7.38
N ALA A 122 -9.64 36.21 7.42
CA ALA A 122 -10.77 37.15 7.41
C ALA A 122 -11.98 36.54 8.10
N ARG A 123 -13.06 37.31 8.22
CA ARG A 123 -14.34 36.82 8.77
C ARG A 123 -14.83 35.65 7.91
N GLU A 124 -15.02 34.47 8.52
CA GLU A 124 -15.44 33.22 7.85
C GLU A 124 -14.48 32.74 6.76
N THR A 125 -13.20 33.17 6.82
CA THR A 125 -12.16 32.72 5.87
C THR A 125 -10.96 32.15 6.60
N PHE A 126 -10.62 30.92 6.28
CA PHE A 126 -9.53 30.17 6.91
C PHE A 126 -8.52 29.74 5.85
N LEU A 127 -7.25 30.00 6.12
CA LEU A 127 -6.14 29.49 5.34
C LEU A 127 -5.51 28.32 6.08
N THR A 128 -5.30 27.22 5.38
CA THR A 128 -4.51 26.09 5.87
C THR A 128 -3.38 25.81 4.88
N VAL A 129 -2.16 25.72 5.38
CA VAL A 129 -0.99 25.30 4.60
C VAL A 129 -0.37 24.11 5.29
N GLY A 130 -0.04 23.10 4.53
CA GLY A 130 0.55 21.86 5.04
C GLY A 130 1.76 21.43 4.25
N ALA A 131 2.65 20.73 4.92
CA ALA A 131 3.77 20.02 4.31
C ALA A 131 3.89 18.64 4.93
N ILE A 132 4.21 17.65 4.10
CA ILE A 132 4.49 16.28 4.52
C ILE A 132 5.87 15.87 4.03
N TYR A 133 6.52 15.04 4.82
CA TYR A 133 7.83 14.49 4.50
C TYR A 133 7.92 13.03 4.87
N GLY A 134 8.25 12.21 3.89
CA GLY A 134 8.58 10.80 4.08
C GLY A 134 10.01 10.52 3.64
N TYR A 135 10.83 9.97 4.52
CA TYR A 135 12.21 9.67 4.17
C TYR A 135 12.33 8.32 3.45
N LYS A 136 13.41 8.16 2.67
CA LYS A 136 13.72 6.92 1.96
C LYS A 136 13.85 5.75 2.93
N GLN A 137 13.07 4.68 2.71
CA GLN A 137 13.02 3.55 3.62
C GLN A 137 13.22 2.23 2.90
N ARG A 138 13.69 1.27 3.68
CA ARG A 138 13.97 -0.07 3.22
C ARG A 138 12.78 -0.98 3.47
N ILE A 139 12.24 -1.61 2.42
CA ILE A 139 11.27 -2.70 2.52
C ILE A 139 12.01 -4.01 2.26
N SER A 140 11.93 -4.93 3.23
CA SER A 140 12.45 -6.27 3.05
C SER A 140 11.31 -7.18 2.59
N LEU A 141 11.40 -7.65 1.36
CA LEU A 141 10.48 -8.61 0.77
C LEU A 141 11.19 -9.97 0.69
N LYS A 142 10.54 -10.99 1.26
CA LYS A 142 10.96 -12.38 1.09
C LYS A 142 10.23 -12.92 -0.14
N ASN A 143 10.97 -13.30 -1.14
CA ASN A 143 10.46 -13.95 -2.34
C ASN A 143 10.83 -15.42 -2.32
N THR A 144 9.84 -16.28 -2.36
CA THR A 144 9.99 -17.73 -2.45
C THR A 144 9.42 -18.16 -3.78
N VAL A 145 10.21 -18.81 -4.59
CA VAL A 145 9.76 -19.39 -5.86
C VAL A 145 9.77 -20.91 -5.68
N THR A 146 8.64 -21.53 -5.89
CA THR A 146 8.47 -22.98 -5.87
C THR A 146 8.10 -23.45 -7.26
N VAL A 147 8.85 -24.38 -7.80
CA VAL A 147 8.56 -25.03 -9.08
C VAL A 147 8.14 -26.46 -8.78
N THR A 148 6.91 -26.79 -9.14
CA THR A 148 6.35 -28.14 -9.00
C THR A 148 6.22 -28.74 -10.39
N GLY A 149 6.97 -29.79 -10.68
CA GLY A 149 6.84 -30.62 -11.88
C GLY A 149 6.17 -31.96 -11.53
N SER A 150 5.97 -32.81 -12.51
CA SER A 150 5.25 -34.09 -12.34
C SER A 150 5.89 -35.10 -11.37
N SER A 151 7.08 -34.84 -10.84
CA SER A 151 7.81 -35.81 -9.97
C SER A 151 8.60 -35.19 -8.81
N THR A 152 8.72 -33.88 -8.70
CA THR A 152 9.59 -33.29 -7.65
C THR A 152 9.18 -31.86 -7.34
N GLU A 153 8.92 -31.58 -6.07
CA GLU A 153 8.84 -30.22 -5.56
C GLU A 153 10.27 -29.75 -5.24
N THR A 154 10.76 -28.79 -5.98
CA THR A 154 12.06 -28.19 -5.67
C THR A 154 11.83 -26.74 -5.26
N PRO A 155 12.05 -26.37 -3.99
CA PRO A 155 12.04 -24.97 -3.60
C PRO A 155 13.24 -24.29 -4.26
N TYR A 156 12.98 -23.54 -5.33
CA TYR A 156 14.01 -22.81 -6.04
C TYR A 156 14.11 -21.39 -5.49
N ASN A 157 15.19 -21.16 -4.76
CA ASN A 157 15.73 -19.85 -4.38
C ASN A 157 14.84 -18.95 -3.48
N GLN A 158 15.09 -19.00 -2.17
CA GLN A 158 14.66 -17.96 -1.24
C GLN A 158 15.58 -16.74 -1.37
N LYS A 159 15.19 -15.75 -2.14
CA LYS A 159 15.95 -14.50 -2.25
C LYS A 159 15.24 -13.40 -1.47
N ARG A 160 15.93 -12.78 -0.53
CA ARG A 160 15.48 -11.51 0.04
C ARG A 160 15.74 -10.41 -0.96
N VAL A 161 14.69 -9.77 -1.40
CA VAL A 161 14.77 -8.59 -2.26
C VAL A 161 14.56 -7.37 -1.38
N THR A 162 15.56 -6.51 -1.34
CA THR A 162 15.44 -5.23 -0.67
C THR A 162 14.93 -4.21 -1.68
N GLN A 163 13.76 -3.68 -1.44
CA GLN A 163 13.23 -2.54 -2.16
C GLN A 163 13.27 -1.28 -1.30
N TYR A 164 13.29 -0.13 -1.94
CA TYR A 164 13.28 1.14 -1.25
C TYR A 164 12.01 1.89 -1.58
N LEU A 165 11.30 2.34 -0.56
CA LEU A 165 10.31 3.40 -0.73
C LEU A 165 11.05 4.69 -1.04
N PRO A 166 10.67 5.43 -2.08
CA PRO A 166 11.29 6.70 -2.40
C PRO A 166 11.02 7.71 -1.27
N GLN A 167 11.95 8.61 -1.11
CA GLN A 167 11.73 9.83 -0.35
C GLN A 167 10.67 10.68 -1.06
N TYR A 168 9.77 11.30 -0.31
CA TYR A 168 8.79 12.22 -0.87
C TYR A 168 8.60 13.45 0.01
N ILE A 169 8.25 14.54 -0.63
CA ILE A 169 7.84 15.80 -0.01
C ILE A 169 6.54 16.18 -0.70
N GLY A 170 5.53 16.52 0.07
CA GLY A 170 4.29 17.07 -0.42
C GLY A 170 3.99 18.40 0.26
N ILE A 171 3.49 19.35 -0.49
CA ILE A 171 3.06 20.66 0.01
C ILE A 171 1.64 20.90 -0.46
N GLY A 172 0.76 21.35 0.44
CA GLY A 172 -0.61 21.64 0.11
C GLY A 172 -1.12 22.89 0.78
N SER A 173 -2.11 23.50 0.18
CA SER A 173 -2.81 24.64 0.75
C SER A 173 -4.31 24.53 0.52
N SER A 174 -5.10 25.03 1.47
CA SER A 174 -6.53 25.16 1.29
C SER A 174 -7.03 26.49 1.83
N LEU A 175 -7.98 27.07 1.12
CA LEU A 175 -8.69 28.27 1.49
C LEU A 175 -10.18 27.95 1.64
N ALA A 176 -10.68 28.02 2.86
CA ALA A 176 -12.09 27.82 3.14
C ALA A 176 -12.77 29.19 3.38
N HIS A 177 -13.80 29.49 2.62
CA HIS A 177 -14.64 30.68 2.79
C HIS A 177 -16.12 30.28 2.77
N LYS A 178 -16.82 30.49 3.90
CA LYS A 178 -18.22 30.08 4.08
C LYS A 178 -18.43 28.59 3.71
N LYS A 179 -19.15 28.34 2.62
CA LYS A 179 -19.50 27.01 2.10
C LYS A 179 -18.52 26.52 1.04
N TRP A 180 -17.55 27.33 0.62
CA TRP A 180 -16.60 27.02 -0.44
C TRP A 180 -15.23 26.66 0.13
N THR A 181 -14.62 25.61 -0.40
CA THR A 181 -13.24 25.24 -0.08
C THR A 181 -12.48 25.03 -1.39
N TYR A 182 -11.37 25.72 -1.51
CA TYR A 182 -10.41 25.58 -2.60
C TYR A 182 -9.16 24.92 -2.03
N ALA A 183 -8.69 23.86 -2.65
CA ALA A 183 -7.49 23.15 -2.24
C ALA A 183 -6.58 22.92 -3.43
N LEU A 184 -5.25 22.96 -3.17
CA LEU A 184 -4.20 22.70 -4.12
C LEU A 184 -3.11 21.91 -3.40
N ASP A 185 -2.73 20.78 -3.98
CA ASP A 185 -1.67 19.90 -3.48
C ASP A 185 -0.65 19.62 -4.58
N TYR A 186 0.63 19.55 -4.18
CA TYR A 186 1.76 19.18 -5.05
C TYR A 186 2.69 18.19 -4.35
#